data_5a0ae87b6f60a65cb8c549d5dfbad637
#
_entry.id   5a0ae87b6f60a65cb8c549d5dfbad637
#
_cell.length_a   1.000
_cell.length_b   1.000
_cell.length_c   1.000
_cell.angle_alpha   90.00
_cell.angle_beta   90.00
_cell.angle_gamma   90.00
#
_symmetry.space_group_name_H-M   'P 1'
#
loop_
_entity.id
_entity.type
_entity.pdbx_description
1 polymer ?
#
loop_
_entity_poly.entity_id
_entity_poly.type
_entity_poly.pdbx_seq_one_letter_code
_entity_poly.pdbx_strand_id
1 'polypeptide(L)'
;YIDLREKFNIPSECKIIMYLGRLLPQKGVGDLVKAFSRLNSDIKEKCYLLIAGDGVDLENCKRLTRMLKLNNVCFTGSVNPAQRGNYFAQCDIFVYPVNYYQGWCDVWGLTLNEAVQHGKIVIATDAVGSAYELIKNGVNGFRIEAGNIEQLKSAILDALSQKIAWTAMVKDVELKKLFSYTEMGKRYIEVVEKIVG
;
A
#
# COMPACT_ATOMS: atom_id res chain seq x y z
N TYR A 1 11.56 -13.23 12.57
CA TYR A 1 11.82 -12.69 11.22
C TYR A 1 11.36 -13.70 10.17
N ILE A 2 10.65 -13.25 9.15
CA ILE A 2 10.26 -14.07 7.99
C ILE A 2 10.89 -13.42 6.77
N ASP A 3 11.69 -14.17 6.02
CA ASP A 3 12.15 -13.74 4.72
C ASP A 3 11.03 -13.98 3.69
N LEU A 4 10.44 -12.90 3.19
CA LEU A 4 9.36 -12.97 2.20
C LEU A 4 9.88 -13.40 0.83
N ARG A 5 11.14 -13.10 0.53
CA ARG A 5 11.75 -13.49 -0.75
C ARG A 5 11.96 -14.98 -0.82
N GLU A 6 12.52 -15.56 0.25
CA GLU A 6 12.67 -17.01 0.37
C GLU A 6 11.31 -17.70 0.38
N LYS A 7 10.37 -17.22 1.21
CA LYS A 7 9.05 -17.83 1.37
C LYS A 7 8.23 -17.90 0.08
N PHE A 8 8.34 -16.87 -0.78
CA PHE A 8 7.55 -16.75 -2.01
C PHE A 8 8.39 -16.89 -3.29
N ASN A 9 9.64 -17.34 -3.18
CA ASN A 9 10.57 -17.50 -4.29
C ASN A 9 10.71 -16.22 -5.14
N ILE A 10 10.83 -15.05 -4.47
CA ILE A 10 10.97 -13.74 -5.13
C ILE A 10 12.47 -13.49 -5.36
N PRO A 11 12.93 -13.36 -6.63
CA PRO A 11 14.32 -13.03 -6.91
C PRO A 11 14.79 -11.74 -6.20
N SER A 12 16.06 -11.73 -5.79
CA SER A 12 16.63 -10.62 -5.01
C SER A 12 16.59 -9.28 -5.75
N GLU A 13 16.71 -9.31 -7.08
CA GLU A 13 16.68 -8.16 -7.98
C GLU A 13 15.27 -7.60 -8.23
N CYS A 14 14.23 -8.38 -7.95
CA CYS A 14 12.85 -7.97 -8.20
C CYS A 14 12.34 -6.98 -7.13
N LYS A 15 11.52 -6.03 -7.55
CA LYS A 15 10.81 -5.11 -6.67
C LYS A 15 9.54 -5.74 -6.12
N ILE A 16 9.23 -5.47 -4.86
CA ILE A 16 8.00 -5.95 -4.21
C ILE A 16 7.00 -4.79 -4.09
N ILE A 17 5.92 -4.91 -4.86
CA ILE A 17 4.74 -4.06 -4.74
C ILE A 17 3.78 -4.79 -3.79
N MET A 18 3.35 -4.15 -2.71
CA MET A 18 2.58 -4.83 -1.66
C MET A 18 1.24 -4.14 -1.40
N TYR A 19 0.22 -4.95 -1.23
CA TYR A 19 -1.01 -4.62 -0.51
C TYR A 19 -1.02 -5.37 0.81
N LEU A 20 -1.47 -4.74 1.88
CA LEU A 20 -1.69 -5.40 3.18
C LEU A 20 -3.01 -4.94 3.80
N GLY A 21 -3.93 -5.88 4.02
CA GLY A 21 -5.22 -5.58 4.61
C GLY A 21 -6.27 -6.67 4.37
N ARG A 22 -7.49 -6.43 4.83
CA ARG A 22 -8.62 -7.34 4.53
C ARG A 22 -8.96 -7.31 3.06
N LEU A 23 -9.18 -8.48 2.45
CA LEU A 23 -9.63 -8.58 1.07
C LEU A 23 -11.16 -8.50 1.01
N LEU A 24 -11.64 -7.28 0.80
CA LEU A 24 -13.06 -6.96 0.60
C LEU A 24 -13.19 -6.24 -0.75
N PRO A 25 -14.35 -6.33 -1.45
CA PRO A 25 -14.54 -5.70 -2.77
C PRO A 25 -14.16 -4.21 -2.77
N GLN A 26 -14.57 -3.46 -1.75
CA GLN A 26 -14.25 -2.04 -1.62
C GLN A 26 -12.77 -1.73 -1.36
N LYS A 27 -11.94 -2.72 -1.01
CA LYS A 27 -10.50 -2.52 -0.85
C LYS A 27 -9.73 -2.49 -2.16
N GLY A 28 -10.40 -2.75 -3.30
CA GLY A 28 -9.89 -2.49 -4.64
C GLY A 28 -8.71 -3.37 -5.08
N VAL A 29 -8.46 -4.50 -4.40
CA VAL A 29 -7.33 -5.39 -4.74
C VAL A 29 -7.44 -5.92 -6.16
N GLY A 30 -8.66 -6.16 -6.65
CA GLY A 30 -8.90 -6.53 -8.06
C GLY A 30 -8.41 -5.47 -9.05
N ASP A 31 -8.54 -4.18 -8.72
CA ASP A 31 -8.05 -3.09 -9.58
C ASP A 31 -6.53 -3.01 -9.55
N LEU A 32 -5.91 -3.30 -8.41
CA LEU A 32 -4.45 -3.43 -8.32
C LEU A 32 -3.93 -4.58 -9.19
N VAL A 33 -4.58 -5.75 -9.17
CA VAL A 33 -4.23 -6.89 -10.03
C VAL A 33 -4.37 -6.52 -11.51
N LYS A 34 -5.45 -5.80 -11.90
CA LYS A 34 -5.63 -5.32 -13.28
C LYS A 34 -4.55 -4.30 -13.67
N ALA A 35 -4.25 -3.32 -12.81
CA ALA A 35 -3.22 -2.32 -13.07
C ALA A 35 -1.84 -2.98 -13.25
N PHE A 36 -1.50 -3.92 -12.37
CA PHE A 36 -0.26 -4.70 -12.45
C PHE A 36 -0.18 -5.52 -13.75
N SER A 37 -1.28 -6.12 -14.19
CA SER A 37 -1.32 -6.88 -15.44
C SER A 37 -1.02 -6.03 -16.68
N ARG A 38 -1.34 -4.73 -16.64
CA ARG A 38 -1.13 -3.76 -17.73
C ARG A 38 0.28 -3.14 -17.75
N LEU A 39 1.16 -3.50 -16.83
CA LEU A 39 2.57 -3.11 -16.89
C LEU A 39 3.24 -3.75 -18.10
N ASN A 40 4.19 -3.05 -18.70
CA ASN A 40 5.00 -3.60 -19.79
C ASN A 40 5.75 -4.85 -19.30
N SER A 41 5.96 -5.83 -20.20
CA SER A 41 6.58 -7.12 -19.85
C SER A 41 7.91 -6.95 -19.12
N ASP A 42 8.81 -6.12 -19.66
CA ASP A 42 10.15 -5.87 -19.12
C ASP A 42 10.16 -5.33 -17.68
N ILE A 43 9.11 -4.55 -17.32
CA ILE A 43 8.93 -4.00 -15.98
C ILE A 43 8.28 -5.05 -15.09
N LYS A 44 7.25 -5.70 -15.59
CA LYS A 44 6.48 -6.70 -14.86
C LYS A 44 7.34 -7.89 -14.42
N GLU A 45 8.27 -8.35 -15.28
CA GLU A 45 9.21 -9.43 -14.97
C GLU A 45 10.17 -9.09 -13.82
N LYS A 46 10.42 -7.80 -13.60
CA LYS A 46 11.26 -7.28 -12.51
C LYS A 46 10.48 -6.92 -11.25
N CYS A 47 9.19 -7.27 -11.18
CA CYS A 47 8.32 -6.93 -10.06
C CYS A 47 7.50 -8.14 -9.60
N TYR A 48 7.25 -8.21 -8.31
CA TYR A 48 6.30 -9.12 -7.69
C TYR A 48 5.21 -8.33 -6.98
N LEU A 49 3.96 -8.77 -7.16
CA LEU A 49 2.82 -8.23 -6.43
C LEU A 49 2.53 -9.16 -5.24
N LEU A 50 2.73 -8.66 -4.04
CA LEU A 50 2.46 -9.38 -2.79
C LEU A 50 1.14 -8.90 -2.19
N ILE A 51 0.14 -9.75 -2.18
CA ILE A 51 -1.18 -9.49 -1.60
C ILE A 51 -1.26 -10.17 -0.24
N ALA A 52 -1.08 -9.35 0.80
CA ALA A 52 -1.02 -9.80 2.18
C ALA A 52 -2.35 -9.55 2.90
N GLY A 53 -3.03 -10.64 3.24
CA GLY A 53 -4.32 -10.58 3.91
C GLY A 53 -5.29 -11.67 3.46
N ASP A 54 -6.48 -11.61 4.03
CA ASP A 54 -7.56 -12.55 3.78
C ASP A 54 -8.91 -11.82 3.74
N GLY A 55 -9.94 -12.47 3.22
CA GLY A 55 -11.29 -11.93 3.17
C GLY A 55 -12.12 -12.50 2.03
N VAL A 56 -13.37 -12.09 1.96
CA VAL A 56 -14.37 -12.66 1.02
C VAL A 56 -14.01 -12.47 -0.45
N ASP A 57 -13.14 -11.52 -0.77
CA ASP A 57 -12.70 -11.25 -2.16
C ASP A 57 -11.43 -12.00 -2.58
N LEU A 58 -10.84 -12.80 -1.68
CA LEU A 58 -9.59 -13.52 -1.94
C LEU A 58 -9.68 -14.43 -3.18
N GLU A 59 -10.72 -15.25 -3.24
CA GLU A 59 -10.87 -16.19 -4.36
C GLU A 59 -11.17 -15.48 -5.69
N ASN A 60 -11.88 -14.35 -5.68
CA ASN A 60 -12.06 -13.52 -6.86
C ASN A 60 -10.72 -12.95 -7.34
N CYS A 61 -9.88 -12.44 -6.44
CA CYS A 61 -8.55 -11.92 -6.78
C CYS A 61 -7.65 -13.03 -7.35
N LYS A 62 -7.64 -14.22 -6.75
CA LYS A 62 -6.89 -15.38 -7.27
C LYS A 62 -7.40 -15.83 -8.67
N ARG A 63 -8.72 -15.87 -8.85
CA ARG A 63 -9.31 -16.19 -10.16
C ARG A 63 -8.90 -15.18 -11.21
N LEU A 64 -8.99 -13.89 -10.90
CA LEU A 64 -8.58 -12.81 -11.79
C LEU A 64 -7.07 -12.93 -12.15
N THR A 65 -6.22 -13.20 -11.19
CA THR A 65 -4.78 -13.42 -11.40
C THR A 65 -4.52 -14.57 -12.39
N ARG A 66 -5.22 -15.70 -12.24
CA ARG A 66 -5.12 -16.84 -13.17
C ARG A 66 -5.62 -16.49 -14.57
N MET A 67 -6.76 -15.79 -14.68
CA MET A 67 -7.31 -15.35 -15.98
C MET A 67 -6.36 -14.41 -16.72
N LEU A 68 -5.65 -13.55 -16.00
CA LEU A 68 -4.66 -12.62 -16.55
C LEU A 68 -3.27 -13.26 -16.74
N LYS A 69 -3.11 -14.55 -16.46
CA LYS A 69 -1.88 -15.35 -16.58
C LYS A 69 -0.67 -14.69 -15.89
N LEU A 70 -0.89 -14.17 -14.68
CA LEU A 70 0.15 -13.53 -13.89
C LEU A 70 0.85 -14.58 -13.00
N ASN A 71 2.16 -14.79 -13.20
CA ASN A 71 2.96 -15.77 -12.46
C ASN A 71 3.73 -15.15 -11.27
N ASN A 72 3.75 -13.82 -11.19
CA ASN A 72 4.49 -13.04 -10.20
C ASN A 72 3.55 -12.30 -9.23
N VAL A 73 2.41 -12.92 -8.90
CA VAL A 73 1.47 -12.46 -7.87
C VAL A 73 1.40 -13.50 -6.77
N CYS A 74 1.72 -13.10 -5.55
CA CYS A 74 1.73 -13.96 -4.37
C CYS A 74 0.63 -13.55 -3.39
N PHE A 75 -0.13 -14.54 -2.90
CA PHE A 75 -1.14 -14.35 -1.85
C PHE A 75 -0.63 -15.00 -0.56
N THR A 76 -0.55 -14.21 0.52
CA THR A 76 0.03 -14.71 1.78
C THR A 76 -1.00 -15.33 2.72
N GLY A 77 -2.29 -15.06 2.51
CA GLY A 77 -3.32 -15.26 3.53
C GLY A 77 -3.20 -14.25 4.67
N SER A 78 -3.86 -14.51 5.77
CA SER A 78 -3.85 -13.65 6.96
C SER A 78 -2.45 -13.41 7.49
N VAL A 79 -2.15 -12.17 7.87
CA VAL A 79 -0.86 -11.76 8.44
C VAL A 79 -1.03 -11.50 9.93
N ASN A 80 -0.21 -12.16 10.75
CA ASN A 80 -0.18 -11.89 12.18
C ASN A 80 0.20 -10.42 12.43
N PRO A 81 -0.55 -9.67 13.24
CA PRO A 81 -0.25 -8.27 13.55
C PRO A 81 1.21 -8.02 13.99
N ALA A 82 1.78 -8.90 14.80
CA ALA A 82 3.17 -8.80 15.24
C ALA A 82 4.22 -8.92 14.10
N GLN A 83 3.83 -9.45 12.94
CA GLN A 83 4.70 -9.64 11.78
C GLN A 83 4.54 -8.55 10.71
N ARG A 84 3.56 -7.65 10.84
CA ARG A 84 3.26 -6.63 9.81
C ARG A 84 4.46 -5.74 9.50
N GLY A 85 5.20 -5.32 10.54
CA GLY A 85 6.42 -4.54 10.36
C GLY A 85 7.46 -5.24 9.48
N ASN A 86 7.55 -6.56 9.56
CA ASN A 86 8.45 -7.35 8.72
C ASN A 86 8.04 -7.32 7.23
N TYR A 87 6.74 -7.31 6.95
CA TYR A 87 6.22 -7.15 5.59
C TYR A 87 6.53 -5.76 5.03
N PHE A 88 6.28 -4.71 5.80
CA PHE A 88 6.63 -3.35 5.40
C PHE A 88 8.14 -3.18 5.21
N ALA A 89 8.98 -3.76 6.06
CA ALA A 89 10.42 -3.66 5.92
C ALA A 89 10.92 -4.17 4.54
N GLN A 90 10.30 -5.21 4.00
CA GLN A 90 10.74 -5.89 2.79
C GLN A 90 10.04 -5.45 1.49
N CYS A 91 8.94 -4.70 1.53
CA CYS A 91 8.34 -4.15 0.31
C CYS A 91 9.04 -2.87 -0.14
N ASP A 92 8.98 -2.59 -1.44
CA ASP A 92 9.49 -1.35 -2.05
C ASP A 92 8.37 -0.31 -2.16
N ILE A 93 7.19 -0.73 -2.61
CA ILE A 93 6.02 0.13 -2.84
C ILE A 93 4.83 -0.47 -2.11
N PHE A 94 4.12 0.36 -1.35
CA PHE A 94 2.85 -0.02 -0.74
C PHE A 94 1.68 0.60 -1.48
N VAL A 95 0.68 -0.22 -1.84
CA VAL A 95 -0.50 0.22 -2.59
C VAL A 95 -1.76 -0.03 -1.77
N TYR A 96 -2.58 1.01 -1.62
CA TYR A 96 -3.85 0.95 -0.89
C TYR A 96 -5.00 1.46 -1.77
N PRO A 97 -5.52 0.64 -2.71
CA PRO A 97 -6.36 1.03 -3.81
C PRO A 97 -7.86 0.99 -3.45
N VAL A 98 -8.24 1.53 -2.31
CA VAL A 98 -9.61 1.52 -1.79
C VAL A 98 -10.57 2.21 -2.78
N ASN A 99 -11.77 1.67 -2.95
CA ASN A 99 -12.83 2.25 -3.75
C ASN A 99 -13.96 2.81 -2.88
N TYR A 100 -14.66 3.81 -3.37
CA TYR A 100 -15.94 4.21 -2.80
C TYR A 100 -16.95 3.07 -2.95
N TYR A 101 -17.71 2.79 -1.93
CA TYR A 101 -18.68 1.70 -1.94
C TYR A 101 -19.91 2.07 -1.12
N GLN A 102 -21.06 2.25 -1.77
CA GLN A 102 -22.34 2.60 -1.11
C GLN A 102 -22.21 3.77 -0.10
N GLY A 103 -21.52 4.84 -0.49
CA GLY A 103 -21.26 5.98 0.39
C GLY A 103 -20.16 5.77 1.44
N TRP A 104 -19.56 4.58 1.50
CA TRP A 104 -18.45 4.29 2.39
C TRP A 104 -17.10 4.66 1.76
N CYS A 105 -16.21 5.16 2.59
CA CYS A 105 -14.79 5.38 2.30
C CYS A 105 -13.94 4.90 3.49
N ASP A 106 -12.65 4.72 3.29
CA ASP A 106 -11.76 4.41 4.40
C ASP A 106 -11.29 5.71 5.05
N VAL A 107 -11.90 6.07 6.16
CA VAL A 107 -11.69 7.36 6.82
C VAL A 107 -10.21 7.61 7.15
N TRP A 108 -9.47 6.58 7.60
CA TRP A 108 -8.06 6.76 7.96
C TRP A 108 -7.09 5.82 7.25
N GLY A 109 -7.41 4.52 7.13
CA GLY A 109 -6.50 3.55 6.51
C GLY A 109 -5.21 3.34 7.32
N LEU A 110 -5.31 2.71 8.49
CA LEU A 110 -4.16 2.48 9.40
C LEU A 110 -2.94 1.84 8.71
N THR A 111 -3.17 0.95 7.76
CA THR A 111 -2.09 0.31 6.98
C THR A 111 -1.31 1.31 6.11
N LEU A 112 -1.97 2.35 5.61
CA LEU A 112 -1.28 3.42 4.89
C LEU A 112 -0.35 4.20 5.83
N ASN A 113 -0.83 4.53 7.04
CA ASN A 113 0.01 5.17 8.05
C ASN A 113 1.23 4.30 8.43
N GLU A 114 1.02 3.00 8.64
CA GLU A 114 2.12 2.06 8.90
C GLU A 114 3.14 2.05 7.76
N ALA A 115 2.71 2.02 6.50
CA ALA A 115 3.60 2.05 5.35
C ALA A 115 4.45 3.33 5.32
N VAL A 116 3.85 4.49 5.59
CA VAL A 116 4.56 5.78 5.69
C VAL A 116 5.56 5.76 6.84
N GLN A 117 5.18 5.23 8.01
CA GLN A 117 6.09 5.09 9.16
C GLN A 117 7.30 4.21 8.83
N HIS A 118 7.12 3.18 8.01
CA HIS A 118 8.21 2.34 7.50
C HIS A 118 8.98 2.96 6.33
N GLY A 119 8.68 4.21 5.96
CA GLY A 119 9.38 4.92 4.90
C GLY A 119 9.16 4.31 3.52
N LYS A 120 7.97 3.81 3.24
CA LYS A 120 7.66 3.23 1.92
C LYS A 120 7.12 4.27 0.97
N ILE A 121 7.37 4.07 -0.32
CA ILE A 121 6.63 4.77 -1.37
C ILE A 121 5.20 4.27 -1.29
N VAL A 122 4.24 5.19 -1.19
CA VAL A 122 2.83 4.83 -1.01
C VAL A 122 1.97 5.30 -2.17
N ILE A 123 1.07 4.43 -2.61
CA ILE A 123 0.05 4.79 -3.62
C ILE A 123 -1.30 4.50 -2.97
N ALA A 124 -2.16 5.50 -2.86
CA ALA A 124 -3.50 5.33 -2.34
C ALA A 124 -4.52 6.13 -3.15
N THR A 125 -5.78 5.76 -3.03
CA THR A 125 -6.86 6.47 -3.70
C THR A 125 -7.40 7.62 -2.85
N ASP A 126 -8.17 8.50 -3.47
CA ASP A 126 -8.93 9.57 -2.83
C ASP A 126 -10.09 9.06 -1.95
N ALA A 127 -10.42 7.77 -2.02
CA ALA A 127 -11.33 7.11 -1.09
C ALA A 127 -10.70 6.77 0.27
N VAL A 128 -9.45 7.19 0.52
CA VAL A 128 -8.72 7.02 1.79
C VAL A 128 -8.47 8.39 2.41
N GLY A 129 -9.10 8.68 3.56
CA GLY A 129 -9.01 9.98 4.22
C GLY A 129 -7.56 10.36 4.57
N SER A 130 -6.79 9.45 5.16
CA SER A 130 -5.39 9.71 5.50
C SER A 130 -4.48 9.95 4.28
N ALA A 131 -4.90 9.58 3.06
CA ALA A 131 -4.11 9.85 1.87
C ALA A 131 -3.94 11.36 1.59
N TYR A 132 -4.90 12.18 2.04
CA TYR A 132 -4.83 13.64 1.91
C TYR A 132 -3.76 14.27 2.82
N GLU A 133 -3.51 13.65 3.96
CA GLU A 133 -2.54 14.14 4.93
C GLU A 133 -1.17 13.48 4.81
N LEU A 134 -1.16 12.18 4.51
CA LEU A 134 0.06 11.38 4.49
C LEU A 134 0.78 11.39 3.15
N ILE A 135 0.09 11.67 2.04
CA ILE A 135 0.69 11.63 0.69
C ILE A 135 0.90 13.03 0.15
N LYS A 136 2.17 13.35 -0.08
CA LYS A 136 2.60 14.49 -0.88
C LYS A 136 2.91 13.96 -2.29
N ASN A 137 2.01 14.23 -3.26
CA ASN A 137 2.12 13.71 -4.63
C ASN A 137 3.49 14.02 -5.25
N GLY A 138 4.13 12.99 -5.84
CA GLY A 138 5.45 13.10 -6.44
C GLY A 138 6.59 13.21 -5.44
N VAL A 139 6.33 13.17 -4.12
CA VAL A 139 7.32 13.33 -3.06
C VAL A 139 7.52 12.02 -2.30
N ASN A 140 6.50 11.49 -1.65
CA ASN A 140 6.55 10.22 -0.92
C ASN A 140 5.55 9.20 -1.45
N GLY A 141 4.77 9.54 -2.47
CA GLY A 141 3.77 8.67 -3.04
C GLY A 141 2.85 9.36 -4.03
N PHE A 142 1.76 8.70 -4.35
CA PHE A 142 0.74 9.21 -5.26
C PHE A 142 -0.65 9.00 -4.66
N ARG A 143 -1.46 10.06 -4.68
CA ARG A 143 -2.89 9.96 -4.46
C ARG A 143 -3.58 10.02 -5.82
N ILE A 144 -4.38 9.01 -6.11
CA ILE A 144 -5.05 8.79 -7.39
C ILE A 144 -6.57 8.69 -7.19
N GLU A 145 -7.33 8.75 -8.27
CA GLU A 145 -8.77 8.54 -8.23
C GLU A 145 -9.12 7.08 -7.95
N ALA A 146 -10.12 6.86 -7.09
CA ALA A 146 -10.64 5.54 -6.80
C ALA A 146 -11.21 4.87 -8.06
N GLY A 147 -10.85 3.59 -8.28
CA GLY A 147 -11.27 2.82 -9.45
C GLY A 147 -10.54 3.17 -10.76
N ASN A 148 -9.66 4.16 -10.76
CA ASN A 148 -8.92 4.55 -11.97
C ASN A 148 -7.68 3.66 -12.17
N ILE A 149 -7.86 2.57 -12.90
CA ILE A 149 -6.82 1.55 -13.15
C ILE A 149 -5.63 2.13 -13.93
N GLU A 150 -5.86 3.07 -14.86
CA GLU A 150 -4.77 3.67 -15.64
C GLU A 150 -3.94 4.63 -14.78
N GLN A 151 -4.55 5.43 -13.93
CA GLN A 151 -3.81 6.23 -12.95
C GLN A 151 -3.02 5.33 -11.98
N LEU A 152 -3.61 4.23 -11.52
CA LEU A 152 -2.91 3.28 -10.64
C LEU A 152 -1.70 2.67 -11.34
N LYS A 153 -1.84 2.23 -12.60
CA LYS A 153 -0.72 1.74 -13.41
C LYS A 153 0.36 2.80 -13.56
N SER A 154 -0.01 4.04 -13.91
CA SER A 154 0.92 5.16 -14.10
C SER A 154 1.69 5.45 -12.80
N ALA A 155 0.99 5.52 -11.67
CA ALA A 155 1.60 5.73 -10.36
C ALA A 155 2.59 4.61 -9.97
N ILE A 156 2.28 3.34 -10.32
CA ILE A 156 3.22 2.23 -10.12
C ILE A 156 4.47 2.41 -10.99
N LEU A 157 4.32 2.79 -12.25
CA LEU A 157 5.45 3.03 -13.16
C LEU A 157 6.34 4.18 -12.66
N ASP A 158 5.72 5.27 -12.24
CA ASP A 158 6.44 6.44 -11.71
C ASP A 158 7.19 6.06 -10.41
N ALA A 159 6.54 5.29 -9.53
CA ALA A 159 7.16 4.79 -8.31
C ALA A 159 8.35 3.84 -8.58
N LEU A 160 8.27 3.01 -9.61
CA LEU A 160 9.34 2.08 -10.01
C LEU A 160 10.50 2.78 -10.72
N SER A 161 10.25 3.87 -11.45
CA SER A 161 11.26 4.58 -12.23
C SER A 161 12.35 5.26 -11.40
N GLN A 162 12.16 5.31 -10.07
CA GLN A 162 13.12 5.84 -9.08
C GLN A 162 13.90 7.07 -9.57
N LYS A 163 13.24 8.16 -9.84
CA LYS A 163 13.96 9.44 -9.92
C LYS A 163 14.31 9.86 -8.49
N ILE A 164 15.53 9.58 -8.14
CA ILE A 164 16.46 9.96 -7.05
C ILE A 164 15.91 10.74 -5.82
N ALA A 165 14.87 11.53 -5.94
CA ALA A 165 14.28 12.32 -4.86
C ALA A 165 13.61 11.48 -3.76
N TRP A 166 13.13 10.28 -4.08
CA TRP A 166 12.28 9.46 -3.22
C TRP A 166 12.97 8.91 -1.96
N THR A 167 14.23 8.48 -2.07
CA THR A 167 14.96 7.87 -0.94
C THR A 167 15.32 8.87 0.16
N ALA A 168 15.50 10.14 -0.19
CA ALA A 168 15.81 11.20 0.78
C ALA A 168 14.51 11.71 1.47
N MET A 169 13.40 11.78 0.72
CA MET A 169 12.14 12.38 1.17
C MET A 169 11.23 11.39 1.91
N VAL A 170 11.31 10.11 1.57
CA VAL A 170 10.62 9.03 2.33
C VAL A 170 11.21 8.85 3.72
N LYS A 171 12.40 9.37 3.95
CA LYS A 171 13.01 9.51 5.29
C LYS A 171 12.57 10.80 6.02
N ASP A 172 11.56 11.51 5.51
CA ASP A 172 11.05 12.73 6.16
C ASP A 172 10.64 12.43 7.60
N VAL A 173 11.53 12.81 8.50
CA VAL A 173 11.42 12.60 9.95
C VAL A 173 10.20 13.34 10.51
N GLU A 174 9.79 14.47 9.90
CA GLU A 174 8.65 15.26 10.35
C GLU A 174 7.32 14.52 10.11
N LEU A 175 7.09 13.96 8.92
CA LEU A 175 5.87 13.18 8.65
C LEU A 175 5.78 11.96 9.57
N LYS A 176 6.88 11.24 9.77
CA LYS A 176 6.92 10.09 10.68
C LYS A 176 6.62 10.49 12.12
N LYS A 177 7.18 11.61 12.59
CA LYS A 177 6.94 12.13 13.93
C LYS A 177 5.50 12.59 14.10
N LEU A 178 4.98 13.35 13.13
CA LEU A 178 3.66 13.97 13.17
C LEU A 178 2.51 12.95 13.30
N PHE A 179 2.64 11.80 12.65
CA PHE A 179 1.63 10.73 12.63
C PHE A 179 2.07 9.48 13.42
N SER A 180 3.07 9.61 14.30
CA SER A 180 3.38 8.54 15.25
C SER A 180 2.27 8.37 16.28
N TYR A 181 2.05 7.15 16.77
CA TYR A 181 1.07 6.89 17.82
C TYR A 181 1.31 7.75 19.08
N THR A 182 2.57 8.03 19.40
CA THR A 182 2.96 8.90 20.53
C THR A 182 2.46 10.33 20.31
N GLU A 183 2.65 10.88 19.12
CA GLU A 183 2.25 12.26 18.82
C GLU A 183 0.74 12.40 18.69
N MET A 184 0.08 11.39 18.08
CA MET A 184 -1.39 11.34 18.05
C MET A 184 -1.97 11.27 19.46
N GLY A 185 -1.37 10.48 20.36
CA GLY A 185 -1.78 10.39 21.76
C GLY A 185 -1.65 11.73 22.50
N LYS A 186 -0.55 12.47 22.30
CA LYS A 186 -0.39 13.82 22.88
C LYS A 186 -1.47 14.78 22.43
N ARG A 187 -1.72 14.86 21.12
CA ARG A 187 -2.78 15.72 20.57
C ARG A 187 -4.16 15.37 21.09
N TYR A 188 -4.43 14.09 21.26
CA TYR A 188 -5.69 13.64 21.87
C TYR A 188 -5.84 14.15 23.31
N ILE A 189 -4.79 14.05 24.12
CA ILE A 189 -4.75 14.55 25.49
C ILE A 189 -4.97 16.07 25.51
N GLU A 190 -4.27 16.84 24.65
CA GLU A 190 -4.45 18.29 24.54
C GLU A 190 -5.89 18.71 24.20
N VAL A 191 -6.56 17.94 23.33
CA VAL A 191 -7.97 18.20 22.98
C VAL A 191 -8.87 17.90 24.17
N VAL A 192 -8.66 16.79 24.86
CA VAL A 192 -9.45 16.43 26.05
C VAL A 192 -9.29 17.47 27.15
N GLU A 193 -8.07 17.91 27.43
CA GLU A 193 -7.80 18.96 28.44
C GLU A 193 -8.50 20.29 28.10
N LYS A 194 -8.59 20.66 26.82
CA LYS A 194 -9.34 21.86 26.39
C LYS A 194 -10.85 21.74 26.52
N ILE A 195 -11.39 20.52 26.55
CA ILE A 195 -12.84 20.29 26.67
C ILE A 195 -13.26 20.17 28.13
N VAL A 196 -12.39 19.64 28.98
CA VAL A 196 -12.71 19.31 30.38
C VAL A 196 -12.24 20.40 31.35
N GLY A 197 -11.30 21.27 30.98
CA GLY A 197 -10.83 22.41 31.73
C GLY A 197 -11.61 23.65 31.38
#